data_09877ab139556d0e3661c48c3e02ea0c
#
_entry.id   09877ab139556d0e3661c48c3e02ea0c
#
_cell.length_a   1.000
_cell.length_b   1.000
_cell.length_c   1.000
_cell.angle_alpha   90.00
_cell.angle_beta   90.00
_cell.angle_gamma   90.00
#
_symmetry.space_group_name_H-M   'P 1'
#
loop_
_entity.id
_entity.type
_entity.pdbx_description
1 polymer ?
#
loop_
_entity_poly.entity_id
_entity_poly.type
_entity_poly.pdbx_seq_one_letter_code
_entity_poly.pdbx_strand_id
1 'polypeptide(L)'
;MAESSNLHTSVPKPTAVSDGKLQLPGILMGIGATALLVLALTGSSSGKPWPQRYDPLGRWWLSTIFAALPVLVLLGTLALFRMKAHYSACLGLVTAILVASGLFHMPIKMASITAIYGACYGLFPIGWIVLNVIFLYRMTRETGLFKVMQQSMTGITQDTRLQLLLIAFSFGAFFEGASGFGTPVAVTAALLIGLGFEPLQASGLSLIANTAPVAYGALGTPIVALAAVTGYSEVVLGAQVGRILPFFSLLVPFWLVTAYAGFKGMKEIWPAITVAGISFAVPQFLVSNYHGPWLTDIIAALCSMACLVLFLRIWQPKRIWGHDGRDDKQRAARSIHGYSRREVVRAWLPWLVLSMLVFCWGTFTGKKIMNSPERVFSSTSTWRIPPSSVTNPQIPVGGLNKMVQRVPPVVPTAAAESAVFGFNWISATGSGILIAAIISGFIMGLSLRRMVVMWWKTVWHMRFSLMTIAAMMSLGILTRYSGLDATMGLAFARTGHLYPFFGTLLGWLGVALTGSDTASNVLFGSLQKISAQQIGISPVLMAAANSSGGVMGKMIDAQSIVVASTATEWYGHEGNILRYVFWHSIALASLVGVVVFLQVYVTPFTRLVVR
;
A
#
# COMPACT_ATOMS: atom_id res chain seq x y z
N MET A 1 16.64 -35.19 53.24
CA MET A 1 15.26 -35.47 52.80
C MET A 1 14.94 -34.50 51.68
N ALA A 2 14.82 -35.06 50.50
CA ALA A 2 14.61 -34.31 49.26
C ALA A 2 13.12 -34.16 49.00
N GLU A 3 12.66 -32.98 48.64
CA GLU A 3 11.41 -32.84 47.93
C GLU A 3 11.65 -32.11 46.60
N SER A 4 11.57 -32.92 45.55
CA SER A 4 11.54 -32.48 44.16
C SER A 4 10.11 -32.07 43.80
N SER A 5 9.84 -30.78 43.56
CA SER A 5 8.58 -30.35 42.99
C SER A 5 8.68 -30.20 41.46
N ASN A 6 8.10 -31.17 40.75
CA ASN A 6 7.85 -31.15 39.32
C ASN A 6 6.81 -30.05 38.96
N LEU A 7 7.27 -28.96 38.35
CA LEU A 7 6.39 -28.01 37.67
C LEU A 7 6.15 -28.46 36.21
N HIS A 8 5.14 -29.29 36.03
CA HIS A 8 4.52 -29.51 34.73
C HIS A 8 3.71 -28.28 34.33
N THR A 9 4.26 -27.44 33.45
CA THR A 9 3.48 -26.39 32.78
C THR A 9 2.55 -27.04 31.75
N SER A 10 1.30 -27.20 32.13
CA SER A 10 0.23 -27.63 31.23
C SER A 10 -0.06 -26.54 30.18
N VAL A 11 0.19 -26.87 28.91
CA VAL A 11 -0.25 -26.10 27.74
C VAL A 11 -1.80 -26.09 27.76
N PRO A 12 -2.48 -24.92 27.71
CA PRO A 12 -3.94 -24.90 27.67
C PRO A 12 -4.43 -25.53 26.37
N LYS A 13 -5.31 -26.52 26.48
CA LYS A 13 -6.06 -27.11 25.36
C LYS A 13 -6.88 -26.02 24.67
N PRO A 14 -6.92 -25.97 23.32
CA PRO A 14 -7.76 -25.01 22.60
C PRO A 14 -9.23 -25.30 22.90
N THR A 15 -9.92 -24.31 23.45
CA THR A 15 -11.38 -24.33 23.67
C THR A 15 -12.09 -24.50 22.34
N ALA A 16 -12.98 -25.50 22.27
CA ALA A 16 -13.87 -25.73 21.15
C ALA A 16 -14.78 -24.49 20.96
N VAL A 17 -14.65 -23.85 19.81
CA VAL A 17 -15.49 -22.72 19.41
C VAL A 17 -16.79 -23.28 18.82
N SER A 18 -17.92 -22.89 19.39
CA SER A 18 -19.27 -23.23 18.97
C SER A 18 -19.56 -22.89 17.51
N ASP A 19 -20.17 -23.84 16.80
CA ASP A 19 -20.56 -23.78 15.37
C ASP A 19 -21.77 -22.89 15.08
N GLY A 20 -21.86 -21.70 15.66
CA GLY A 20 -22.98 -20.83 15.44
C GLY A 20 -22.62 -19.52 14.76
N LYS A 21 -23.11 -19.31 13.52
CA LYS A 21 -23.18 -18.07 12.71
C LYS A 21 -22.17 -17.92 11.56
N LEU A 22 -22.34 -18.73 10.53
CA LEU A 22 -21.62 -18.64 9.24
C LEU A 22 -22.40 -17.84 8.17
N GLN A 23 -23.50 -17.14 8.51
CA GLN A 23 -24.43 -16.62 7.49
C GLN A 23 -24.17 -15.19 6.97
N LEU A 24 -23.50 -14.31 7.72
CA LEU A 24 -23.34 -12.90 7.31
C LEU A 24 -22.27 -12.60 6.23
N PRO A 25 -21.14 -13.31 6.13
CA PRO A 25 -20.13 -13.00 5.08
C PRO A 25 -20.58 -13.38 3.67
N GLY A 26 -21.42 -14.39 3.52
CA GLY A 26 -22.05 -14.74 2.24
C GLY A 26 -22.99 -13.66 1.73
N ILE A 27 -23.65 -12.94 2.65
CA ILE A 27 -24.56 -11.84 2.32
C ILE A 27 -23.78 -10.63 1.76
N LEU A 28 -22.62 -10.26 2.30
CA LEU A 28 -21.84 -9.12 1.82
C LEU A 28 -21.19 -9.39 0.45
N MET A 29 -20.72 -10.62 0.20
CA MET A 29 -20.25 -11.01 -1.14
C MET A 29 -21.42 -11.17 -2.12
N GLY A 30 -22.56 -11.68 -1.65
CA GLY A 30 -23.80 -11.75 -2.43
C GLY A 30 -24.32 -10.36 -2.81
N ILE A 31 -24.26 -9.38 -1.90
CA ILE A 31 -24.65 -7.99 -2.17
C ILE A 31 -23.71 -7.36 -3.21
N GLY A 32 -22.39 -7.58 -3.12
CA GLY A 32 -21.45 -7.10 -4.13
C GLY A 32 -21.68 -7.73 -5.51
N ALA A 33 -21.86 -9.04 -5.58
CA ALA A 33 -22.18 -9.76 -6.82
C ALA A 33 -23.57 -9.38 -7.35
N THR A 34 -24.57 -9.21 -6.49
CA THR A 34 -25.92 -8.77 -6.86
C THR A 34 -25.93 -7.32 -7.31
N ALA A 35 -25.15 -6.43 -6.68
CA ALA A 35 -24.99 -5.05 -7.13
C ALA A 35 -24.31 -4.97 -8.50
N LEU A 36 -23.30 -5.81 -8.77
CA LEU A 36 -22.67 -5.97 -10.09
C LEU A 36 -23.67 -6.50 -11.13
N LEU A 37 -24.48 -7.48 -10.76
CA LEU A 37 -25.51 -8.06 -11.64
C LEU A 37 -26.61 -7.04 -11.94
N VAL A 38 -27.06 -6.27 -10.95
CA VAL A 38 -28.05 -5.19 -11.11
C VAL A 38 -27.47 -4.07 -11.97
N LEU A 39 -26.20 -3.69 -11.81
CA LEU A 39 -25.53 -2.71 -12.67
C LEU A 39 -25.41 -3.21 -14.13
N ALA A 40 -25.16 -4.50 -14.33
CA ALA A 40 -25.09 -5.10 -15.66
C ALA A 40 -26.48 -5.21 -16.33
N LEU A 41 -27.55 -5.42 -15.54
CA LEU A 41 -28.91 -5.63 -16.05
C LEU A 41 -29.72 -4.34 -16.26
N THR A 42 -29.33 -3.21 -15.65
CA THR A 42 -30.10 -1.95 -15.73
C THR A 42 -29.66 -1.03 -16.88
N GLY A 43 -28.92 -1.51 -17.85
CA GLY A 43 -28.13 -0.71 -18.74
C GLY A 43 -28.62 -0.44 -20.14
N SER A 44 -29.75 0.22 -20.40
CA SER A 44 -29.84 0.99 -21.64
C SER A 44 -29.51 2.47 -21.37
N SER A 45 -28.37 2.91 -21.88
CA SER A 45 -27.93 4.31 -21.81
C SER A 45 -28.69 5.13 -22.87
N SER A 46 -29.98 5.36 -22.69
CA SER A 46 -30.76 6.25 -23.51
C SER A 46 -30.89 7.62 -22.88
N GLY A 47 -30.06 8.55 -23.31
CA GLY A 47 -30.10 9.94 -22.81
C GLY A 47 -28.96 10.78 -23.37
N LYS A 48 -29.07 12.11 -23.28
CA LYS A 48 -27.97 13.02 -23.61
C LYS A 48 -26.90 12.91 -22.49
N PRO A 49 -25.57 12.87 -22.82
CA PRO A 49 -24.52 12.90 -21.82
C PRO A 49 -24.63 14.15 -20.94
N TRP A 50 -24.43 13.96 -19.64
CA TRP A 50 -24.41 15.07 -18.69
C TRP A 50 -23.02 15.74 -18.71
N PRO A 51 -22.93 17.06 -19.03
CA PRO A 51 -21.67 17.79 -19.03
C PRO A 51 -21.26 18.15 -17.60
N GLN A 52 -20.00 17.93 -17.25
CA GLN A 52 -19.44 18.36 -15.98
C GLN A 52 -19.44 19.89 -15.87
N ARG A 53 -19.62 20.38 -14.65
CA ARG A 53 -19.51 21.82 -14.32
C ARG A 53 -18.37 22.01 -13.34
N TYR A 54 -17.48 22.99 -13.60
CA TYR A 54 -16.30 23.21 -12.74
C TYR A 54 -16.39 24.47 -11.90
N ASP A 55 -17.31 25.36 -12.23
CA ASP A 55 -17.65 26.56 -11.42
C ASP A 55 -19.16 26.76 -11.35
N PRO A 56 -19.89 25.89 -10.62
CA PRO A 56 -21.35 25.94 -10.55
C PRO A 56 -21.87 27.19 -9.82
N LEU A 57 -21.04 27.85 -9.00
CA LEU A 57 -21.42 29.03 -8.21
C LEU A 57 -20.98 30.36 -8.84
N GLY A 58 -20.32 30.32 -10.03
CA GLY A 58 -19.81 31.54 -10.71
C GLY A 58 -18.66 32.23 -9.97
N ARG A 59 -18.12 31.60 -8.92
CA ARG A 59 -16.98 32.06 -8.11
C ARG A 59 -16.05 30.86 -7.88
N TRP A 60 -14.97 30.82 -8.64
CA TRP A 60 -14.07 29.67 -8.64
C TRP A 60 -13.59 29.24 -7.23
N TRP A 61 -13.26 30.18 -6.35
CA TRP A 61 -12.81 29.91 -4.99
C TRP A 61 -13.91 29.27 -4.12
N LEU A 62 -15.17 29.76 -4.27
CA LEU A 62 -16.30 29.21 -3.53
C LEU A 62 -16.67 27.80 -4.04
N SER A 63 -16.70 27.61 -5.35
CA SER A 63 -16.89 26.30 -5.97
C SER A 63 -15.80 25.30 -5.54
N THR A 64 -14.54 25.77 -5.37
CA THR A 64 -13.43 24.96 -4.88
C THR A 64 -13.62 24.55 -3.41
N ILE A 65 -14.07 25.45 -2.55
CA ILE A 65 -14.34 25.12 -1.13
C ILE A 65 -15.39 24.01 -1.03
N PHE A 66 -16.49 24.13 -1.78
CA PHE A 66 -17.53 23.10 -1.79
C PHE A 66 -17.05 21.80 -2.46
N ALA A 67 -16.24 21.87 -3.50
CA ALA A 67 -15.62 20.70 -4.11
C ALA A 67 -14.68 19.95 -3.15
N ALA A 68 -13.99 20.67 -2.28
CA ALA A 68 -13.12 20.11 -1.25
C ALA A 68 -13.88 19.57 -0.02
N LEU A 69 -15.16 19.95 0.16
CA LEU A 69 -15.92 19.61 1.37
C LEU A 69 -15.95 18.09 1.68
N PRO A 70 -16.16 17.17 0.71
CA PRO A 70 -16.10 15.74 0.98
C PRO A 70 -14.77 15.29 1.57
N VAL A 71 -13.66 15.82 1.04
CA VAL A 71 -12.30 15.53 1.53
C VAL A 71 -12.09 16.16 2.91
N LEU A 72 -12.52 17.40 3.11
CA LEU A 72 -12.42 18.08 4.41
C LEU A 72 -13.24 17.37 5.50
N VAL A 73 -14.45 16.86 5.18
CA VAL A 73 -15.27 16.07 6.10
C VAL A 73 -14.58 14.78 6.44
N LEU A 74 -14.07 14.05 5.45
CA LEU A 74 -13.34 12.80 5.66
C LEU A 74 -12.11 13.03 6.56
N LEU A 75 -11.25 13.97 6.19
CA LEU A 75 -10.01 14.26 6.91
C LEU A 75 -10.28 14.87 8.30
N GLY A 76 -11.26 15.78 8.40
CA GLY A 76 -11.67 16.40 9.65
C GLY A 76 -12.24 15.38 10.65
N THR A 77 -13.09 14.43 10.18
CA THR A 77 -13.63 13.39 11.04
C THR A 77 -12.57 12.40 11.50
N LEU A 78 -11.57 12.11 10.66
CA LEU A 78 -10.42 11.29 11.05
C LEU A 78 -9.51 12.01 12.05
N ALA A 79 -9.08 13.24 11.74
CA ALA A 79 -8.04 13.93 12.49
C ALA A 79 -8.56 14.63 13.75
N LEU A 80 -9.68 15.39 13.64
CA LEU A 80 -10.21 16.18 14.75
C LEU A 80 -11.14 15.36 15.65
N PHE A 81 -12.07 14.62 15.04
CA PHE A 81 -13.05 13.83 15.81
C PHE A 81 -12.57 12.40 16.11
N ARG A 82 -11.40 11.99 15.61
CA ARG A 82 -10.79 10.67 15.83
C ARG A 82 -11.74 9.50 15.55
N MET A 83 -12.61 9.67 14.56
CA MET A 83 -13.57 8.64 14.15
C MET A 83 -12.86 7.48 13.48
N LYS A 84 -13.46 6.28 13.54
CA LYS A 84 -12.92 5.11 12.81
C LYS A 84 -12.98 5.35 11.30
N ALA A 85 -11.94 4.91 10.57
CA ALA A 85 -11.75 5.18 9.14
C ALA A 85 -12.98 4.83 8.26
N HIS A 86 -13.67 3.73 8.55
CA HIS A 86 -14.86 3.34 7.78
C HIS A 86 -16.04 4.32 7.95
N TYR A 87 -16.25 4.91 9.14
CA TYR A 87 -17.28 5.92 9.34
C TYR A 87 -16.90 7.23 8.64
N SER A 88 -15.66 7.67 8.76
CA SER A 88 -15.17 8.88 8.09
C SER A 88 -15.25 8.75 6.57
N ALA A 89 -14.88 7.59 6.01
CA ALA A 89 -15.00 7.32 4.58
C ALA A 89 -16.47 7.36 4.09
N CYS A 90 -17.39 6.76 4.86
CA CYS A 90 -18.83 6.82 4.55
C CYS A 90 -19.37 8.25 4.63
N LEU A 91 -19.00 9.04 5.66
CA LEU A 91 -19.41 10.45 5.77
C LEU A 91 -18.88 11.30 4.62
N GLY A 92 -17.60 11.12 4.24
CA GLY A 92 -17.02 11.76 3.07
C GLY A 92 -17.76 11.41 1.78
N LEU A 93 -18.11 10.13 1.59
CA LEU A 93 -18.88 9.68 0.44
C LEU A 93 -20.29 10.27 0.39
N VAL A 94 -21.02 10.27 1.52
CA VAL A 94 -22.36 10.90 1.60
C VAL A 94 -22.25 12.38 1.28
N THR A 95 -21.27 13.09 1.83
CA THR A 95 -21.02 14.52 1.52
C THR A 95 -20.72 14.70 0.02
N ALA A 96 -19.95 13.81 -0.60
CA ALA A 96 -19.67 13.87 -2.03
C ALA A 96 -20.92 13.71 -2.88
N ILE A 97 -21.81 12.77 -2.53
CA ILE A 97 -23.11 12.58 -3.22
C ILE A 97 -23.96 13.84 -3.10
N LEU A 98 -24.05 14.42 -1.90
CA LEU A 98 -24.83 15.64 -1.66
C LEU A 98 -24.29 16.84 -2.44
N VAL A 99 -22.98 17.07 -2.42
CA VAL A 99 -22.33 18.17 -3.14
C VAL A 99 -22.44 17.97 -4.65
N ALA A 100 -22.14 16.75 -5.15
CA ALA A 100 -22.22 16.43 -6.58
C ALA A 100 -23.64 16.62 -7.11
N SER A 101 -24.66 16.16 -6.38
CA SER A 101 -26.04 16.25 -6.86
C SER A 101 -26.68 17.61 -6.59
N GLY A 102 -26.43 18.23 -5.42
CA GLY A 102 -27.04 19.49 -5.03
C GLY A 102 -26.40 20.72 -5.68
N LEU A 103 -25.07 20.80 -5.70
CA LEU A 103 -24.35 21.99 -6.19
C LEU A 103 -23.82 21.82 -7.62
N PHE A 104 -23.27 20.65 -7.96
CA PHE A 104 -22.72 20.39 -9.29
C PHE A 104 -23.78 19.87 -10.27
N HIS A 105 -25.02 19.66 -9.80
CA HIS A 105 -26.18 19.24 -10.60
C HIS A 105 -26.00 17.89 -11.30
N MET A 106 -25.19 16.99 -10.76
CA MET A 106 -25.11 15.60 -11.22
C MET A 106 -26.40 14.87 -10.87
N PRO A 107 -27.07 14.18 -11.81
CA PRO A 107 -28.28 13.41 -11.49
C PRO A 107 -28.02 12.42 -10.34
N ILE A 108 -28.86 12.43 -9.30
CA ILE A 108 -28.65 11.59 -8.10
C ILE A 108 -28.53 10.10 -8.44
N LYS A 109 -29.29 9.61 -9.43
CA LYS A 109 -29.18 8.24 -9.94
C LYS A 109 -27.77 7.98 -10.48
N MET A 110 -27.20 8.93 -11.24
CA MET A 110 -25.85 8.81 -11.79
C MET A 110 -24.79 8.84 -10.70
N ALA A 111 -24.93 9.73 -9.70
CA ALA A 111 -24.04 9.79 -8.54
C ALA A 111 -24.06 8.48 -7.74
N SER A 112 -25.24 7.89 -7.51
CA SER A 112 -25.37 6.61 -6.80
C SER A 112 -24.77 5.44 -7.59
N ILE A 113 -24.99 5.36 -8.90
CA ILE A 113 -24.37 4.35 -9.77
C ILE A 113 -22.84 4.51 -9.75
N THR A 114 -22.34 5.74 -9.79
CA THR A 114 -20.90 6.03 -9.72
C THR A 114 -20.30 5.58 -8.39
N ALA A 115 -21.01 5.80 -7.27
CA ALA A 115 -20.57 5.33 -5.95
C ALA A 115 -20.50 3.79 -5.90
N ILE A 116 -21.52 3.09 -6.41
CA ILE A 116 -21.51 1.61 -6.48
C ILE A 116 -20.37 1.11 -7.37
N TYR A 117 -20.17 1.73 -8.53
CA TYR A 117 -19.06 1.41 -9.43
C TYR A 117 -17.70 1.56 -8.72
N GLY A 118 -17.51 2.63 -7.94
CA GLY A 118 -16.32 2.84 -7.12
C GLY A 118 -16.16 1.77 -6.04
N ALA A 119 -17.24 1.37 -5.36
CA ALA A 119 -17.21 0.30 -4.36
C ALA A 119 -16.77 -1.04 -4.97
N CYS A 120 -17.26 -1.36 -6.18
CA CYS A 120 -16.84 -2.56 -6.90
C CYS A 120 -15.35 -2.54 -7.20
N TYR A 121 -14.79 -1.42 -7.67
CA TYR A 121 -13.33 -1.27 -7.86
C TYR A 121 -12.55 -1.38 -6.55
N GLY A 122 -13.10 -0.87 -5.45
CA GLY A 122 -12.52 -1.01 -4.13
C GLY A 122 -12.45 -2.46 -3.66
N LEU A 123 -13.50 -3.24 -3.89
CA LEU A 123 -13.53 -4.65 -3.49
C LEU A 123 -12.75 -5.54 -4.44
N PHE A 124 -12.78 -5.25 -5.75
CA PHE A 124 -12.03 -5.95 -6.78
C PHE A 124 -11.47 -4.95 -7.82
N PRO A 125 -10.14 -4.87 -8.03
CA PRO A 125 -9.09 -5.80 -7.59
C PRO A 125 -8.45 -5.48 -6.22
N ILE A 126 -8.67 -4.28 -5.63
CA ILE A 126 -7.89 -3.79 -4.48
C ILE A 126 -8.14 -4.64 -3.24
N GLY A 127 -9.39 -4.75 -2.79
CA GLY A 127 -9.78 -5.55 -1.63
C GLY A 127 -9.40 -7.03 -1.79
N TRP A 128 -9.46 -7.54 -3.02
CA TRP A 128 -9.08 -8.91 -3.35
C TRP A 128 -7.59 -9.20 -3.12
N ILE A 129 -6.70 -8.27 -3.51
CA ILE A 129 -5.26 -8.35 -3.21
C ILE A 129 -5.06 -8.38 -1.69
N VAL A 130 -5.60 -7.39 -0.99
CA VAL A 130 -5.42 -7.23 0.46
C VAL A 130 -5.91 -8.44 1.24
N LEU A 131 -7.10 -8.93 0.92
CA LEU A 131 -7.72 -10.08 1.59
C LEU A 131 -6.83 -11.32 1.49
N ASN A 132 -6.34 -11.64 0.30
CA ASN A 132 -5.59 -12.86 0.06
C ASN A 132 -4.15 -12.79 0.61
N VAL A 133 -3.53 -11.62 0.62
CA VAL A 133 -2.24 -11.40 1.29
C VAL A 133 -2.37 -11.59 2.81
N ILE A 134 -3.36 -10.96 3.44
CA ILE A 134 -3.58 -11.11 4.88
C ILE A 134 -3.95 -12.56 5.24
N PHE A 135 -4.66 -13.26 4.35
CA PHE A 135 -4.92 -14.70 4.53
C PHE A 135 -3.62 -15.51 4.58
N LEU A 136 -2.69 -15.32 3.64
CA LEU A 136 -1.38 -15.99 3.67
C LEU A 136 -0.60 -15.64 4.95
N TYR A 137 -0.54 -14.36 5.30
CA TYR A 137 0.13 -13.89 6.52
C TYR A 137 -0.45 -14.56 7.79
N ARG A 138 -1.77 -14.65 7.91
CA ARG A 138 -2.42 -15.31 9.05
C ARG A 138 -2.11 -16.80 9.12
N MET A 139 -2.06 -17.50 7.98
CA MET A 139 -1.64 -18.91 7.94
C MET A 139 -0.23 -19.08 8.48
N THR A 140 0.73 -18.24 8.08
CA THR A 140 2.11 -18.31 8.58
C THR A 140 2.20 -18.03 10.09
N ARG A 141 1.34 -17.13 10.61
CA ARG A 141 1.24 -16.87 12.06
C ARG A 141 0.67 -18.07 12.84
N GLU A 142 -0.46 -18.61 12.39
CA GLU A 142 -1.14 -19.71 13.08
C GLU A 142 -0.35 -21.03 13.05
N THR A 143 0.51 -21.23 12.04
CA THR A 143 1.42 -22.39 11.96
C THR A 143 2.73 -22.20 12.74
N GLY A 144 2.96 -21.02 13.34
CA GLY A 144 4.19 -20.72 14.08
C GLY A 144 5.42 -20.40 13.19
N LEU A 145 5.33 -20.58 11.87
CA LEU A 145 6.44 -20.33 10.94
C LEU A 145 6.87 -18.86 10.93
N PHE A 146 5.92 -17.94 11.18
CA PHE A 146 6.22 -16.53 11.33
C PHE A 146 7.25 -16.26 12.44
N LYS A 147 7.10 -16.92 13.60
CA LYS A 147 8.04 -16.78 14.73
C LYS A 147 9.43 -17.33 14.39
N VAL A 148 9.50 -18.47 13.66
CA VAL A 148 10.77 -19.03 13.17
C VAL A 148 11.47 -18.02 12.26
N MET A 149 10.73 -17.42 11.33
CA MET A 149 11.26 -16.41 10.42
C MET A 149 11.80 -15.18 11.16
N GLN A 150 11.05 -14.64 12.13
CA GLN A 150 11.49 -13.51 12.96
C GLN A 150 12.80 -13.83 13.69
N GLN A 151 12.87 -14.98 14.36
CA GLN A 151 14.06 -15.36 15.14
C GLN A 151 15.27 -15.69 14.25
N SER A 152 15.06 -16.13 13.01
CA SER A 152 16.17 -16.34 12.06
C SER A 152 16.90 -15.03 11.71
N MET A 153 16.25 -13.87 11.86
CA MET A 153 16.84 -12.57 11.53
C MET A 153 17.60 -11.93 12.70
N THR A 154 17.17 -12.19 13.95
CA THR A 154 17.74 -11.55 15.14
C THR A 154 19.15 -12.03 15.49
N GLY A 155 19.57 -13.21 15.04
CA GLY A 155 20.85 -13.83 15.35
C GLY A 155 22.03 -13.48 14.43
N ILE A 156 21.84 -12.61 13.45
CA ILE A 156 22.83 -12.36 12.37
C ILE A 156 23.98 -11.46 12.83
N THR A 157 23.72 -10.46 13.67
CA THR A 157 24.72 -9.48 14.16
C THR A 157 24.43 -9.03 15.57
N GLN A 158 25.47 -8.65 16.30
CA GLN A 158 25.39 -8.11 17.68
C GLN A 158 25.40 -6.56 17.72
N ASP A 159 25.82 -5.90 16.64
CA ASP A 159 25.83 -4.44 16.55
C ASP A 159 24.41 -3.91 16.36
N THR A 160 23.94 -3.10 17.31
CA THR A 160 22.57 -2.57 17.30
C THR A 160 22.24 -1.73 16.06
N ARG A 161 23.21 -1.05 15.48
CA ARG A 161 23.03 -0.26 14.24
C ARG A 161 22.82 -1.17 13.04
N LEU A 162 23.52 -2.30 12.98
CA LEU A 162 23.36 -3.32 11.93
C LEU A 162 22.06 -4.11 12.11
N GLN A 163 21.66 -4.38 13.37
CA GLN A 163 20.35 -4.96 13.68
C GLN A 163 19.22 -4.04 13.20
N LEU A 164 19.36 -2.73 13.43
CA LEU A 164 18.40 -1.72 12.96
C LEU A 164 18.25 -1.74 11.42
N LEU A 165 19.36 -1.79 10.68
CA LEU A 165 19.34 -1.87 9.22
C LEU A 165 18.68 -3.17 8.73
N LEU A 166 19.05 -4.31 9.33
CA LEU A 166 18.53 -5.60 8.90
C LEU A 166 17.05 -5.76 9.23
N ILE A 167 16.63 -5.36 10.43
CA ILE A 167 15.29 -5.62 10.96
C ILE A 167 14.32 -4.49 10.60
N ALA A 168 14.64 -3.24 10.95
CA ALA A 168 13.70 -2.16 10.70
C ALA A 168 13.64 -1.80 9.21
N PHE A 169 14.78 -1.69 8.53
CA PHE A 169 14.80 -1.31 7.11
C PHE A 169 14.50 -2.50 6.20
N SER A 170 15.40 -3.50 6.08
CA SER A 170 15.27 -4.54 5.05
C SER A 170 14.13 -5.52 5.34
N PHE A 171 14.02 -6.04 6.57
CA PHE A 171 12.96 -6.98 6.93
C PHE A 171 11.60 -6.28 7.09
N GLY A 172 11.58 -5.03 7.61
CA GLY A 172 10.40 -4.19 7.63
C GLY A 172 9.84 -3.94 6.24
N ALA A 173 10.71 -3.61 5.27
CA ALA A 173 10.32 -3.42 3.88
C ALA A 173 9.76 -4.69 3.23
N PHE A 174 10.29 -5.87 3.57
CA PHE A 174 9.72 -7.14 3.13
C PHE A 174 8.26 -7.29 3.60
N PHE A 175 7.97 -6.96 4.87
CA PHE A 175 6.60 -7.03 5.38
C PHE A 175 5.70 -5.94 4.82
N GLU A 176 6.23 -4.76 4.52
CA GLU A 176 5.42 -3.72 3.83
C GLU A 176 5.02 -4.21 2.45
N GLY A 177 5.97 -4.72 1.65
CA GLY A 177 5.67 -5.30 0.35
C GLY A 177 4.72 -6.49 0.40
N ALA A 178 4.87 -7.34 1.40
CA ALA A 178 4.11 -8.59 1.53
C ALA A 178 2.72 -8.42 2.16
N SER A 179 2.53 -7.51 3.11
CA SER A 179 1.27 -7.40 3.86
C SER A 179 0.76 -5.97 4.06
N GLY A 180 1.64 -4.98 4.16
CA GLY A 180 1.26 -3.59 4.42
C GLY A 180 0.46 -3.38 5.72
N PHE A 181 -0.42 -2.37 5.73
CA PHE A 181 -1.46 -2.12 6.76
C PHE A 181 -0.95 -2.05 8.21
N GLY A 182 0.23 -1.47 8.44
CA GLY A 182 0.83 -1.31 9.77
C GLY A 182 1.49 -2.58 10.33
N THR A 183 1.38 -3.74 9.66
CA THR A 183 2.08 -4.97 10.04
C THR A 183 3.60 -4.79 10.13
N PRO A 184 4.27 -4.11 9.18
CA PRO A 184 5.71 -3.89 9.24
C PRO A 184 6.14 -3.19 10.52
N VAL A 185 5.48 -2.08 10.86
CA VAL A 185 5.79 -1.29 12.05
C VAL A 185 5.57 -2.10 13.33
N ALA A 186 4.46 -2.86 13.42
CA ALA A 186 4.20 -3.72 14.57
C ALA A 186 5.29 -4.78 14.76
N VAL A 187 5.69 -5.43 13.66
CA VAL A 187 6.70 -6.51 13.69
C VAL A 187 8.08 -5.96 14.03
N THR A 188 8.51 -4.90 13.35
CA THR A 188 9.85 -4.33 13.55
C THR A 188 10.00 -3.67 14.92
N ALA A 189 9.00 -2.92 15.37
CA ALA A 189 9.02 -2.32 16.71
C ALA A 189 9.08 -3.38 17.82
N ALA A 190 8.26 -4.45 17.74
CA ALA A 190 8.31 -5.54 18.69
C ALA A 190 9.66 -6.28 18.70
N LEU A 191 10.27 -6.48 17.51
CA LEU A 191 11.60 -7.10 17.40
C LEU A 191 12.69 -6.22 18.01
N LEU A 192 12.65 -4.90 17.76
CA LEU A 192 13.61 -3.96 18.33
C LEU A 192 13.51 -3.92 19.87
N ILE A 193 12.28 -3.93 20.44
CA ILE A 193 12.09 -4.09 21.90
C ILE A 193 12.71 -5.40 22.40
N GLY A 194 12.45 -6.51 21.70
CA GLY A 194 13.02 -7.82 22.04
C GLY A 194 14.54 -7.85 22.02
N LEU A 195 15.17 -6.99 21.24
CA LEU A 195 16.63 -6.77 21.19
C LEU A 195 17.14 -5.80 22.26
N GLY A 196 16.27 -5.05 22.94
CA GLY A 196 16.60 -4.14 24.03
C GLY A 196 16.62 -2.65 23.66
N PHE A 197 16.08 -2.27 22.51
CA PHE A 197 15.88 -0.85 22.17
C PHE A 197 14.85 -0.21 23.10
N GLU A 198 15.02 1.07 23.41
CA GLU A 198 14.03 1.82 24.17
C GLU A 198 12.71 1.96 23.38
N PRO A 199 11.55 2.01 24.06
CA PRO A 199 10.24 2.06 23.39
C PRO A 199 10.08 3.22 22.41
N LEU A 200 10.58 4.43 22.74
CA LEU A 200 10.56 5.59 21.84
C LEU A 200 11.39 5.33 20.57
N GLN A 201 12.60 4.80 20.77
CA GLN A 201 13.51 4.50 19.65
C GLN A 201 12.93 3.38 18.77
N ALA A 202 12.49 2.27 19.38
CA ALA A 202 11.89 1.16 18.64
C ALA A 202 10.69 1.61 17.81
N SER A 203 9.79 2.41 18.40
CA SER A 203 8.61 2.95 17.71
C SER A 203 9.01 3.92 16.59
N GLY A 204 9.79 4.95 16.89
CA GLY A 204 10.14 6.00 15.95
C GLY A 204 11.01 5.52 14.80
N LEU A 205 12.02 4.67 15.08
CA LEU A 205 12.91 4.13 14.06
C LEU A 205 12.19 3.15 13.13
N SER A 206 11.23 2.36 13.64
CA SER A 206 10.38 1.51 12.80
C SER A 206 9.50 2.33 11.85
N LEU A 207 8.96 3.46 12.31
CA LEU A 207 8.18 4.38 11.48
C LEU A 207 9.05 5.05 10.40
N ILE A 208 10.26 5.50 10.74
CA ILE A 208 11.20 6.10 9.77
C ILE A 208 11.61 5.08 8.72
N ALA A 209 11.97 3.87 9.12
CA ALA A 209 12.40 2.81 8.21
C ALA A 209 11.30 2.39 7.23
N ASN A 210 10.04 2.42 7.68
CA ASN A 210 8.89 1.99 6.87
C ASN A 210 8.59 2.90 5.67
N THR A 211 9.16 4.10 5.59
CA THR A 211 8.84 5.05 4.52
C THR A 211 9.35 4.64 3.14
N ALA A 212 10.45 3.92 3.06
CA ALA A 212 11.02 3.52 1.77
C ALA A 212 10.11 2.60 0.93
N PRO A 213 9.41 1.59 1.52
CA PRO A 213 8.62 0.63 0.77
C PRO A 213 7.13 1.01 0.58
N VAL A 214 6.56 1.97 1.32
CA VAL A 214 5.10 2.16 1.43
C VAL A 214 4.37 2.31 0.09
N ALA A 215 4.97 2.94 -0.93
CA ALA A 215 4.32 3.14 -2.23
C ALA A 215 4.01 1.82 -2.97
N TYR A 216 4.81 0.78 -2.73
CA TYR A 216 4.62 -0.55 -3.30
C TYR A 216 4.12 -1.56 -2.27
N GLY A 217 3.67 -1.08 -1.10
CA GLY A 217 3.16 -1.90 -0.01
C GLY A 217 1.97 -2.77 -0.43
N ALA A 218 1.76 -3.88 0.28
CA ALA A 218 0.72 -4.86 -0.01
C ALA A 218 0.63 -5.19 -1.51
N LEU A 219 1.77 -5.57 -2.11
CA LEU A 219 1.89 -5.95 -3.52
C LEU A 219 1.43 -4.85 -4.49
N GLY A 220 1.84 -3.60 -4.23
CA GLY A 220 1.60 -2.47 -5.11
C GLY A 220 0.19 -1.91 -5.07
N THR A 221 -0.60 -2.25 -4.04
CA THR A 221 -1.98 -1.76 -3.89
C THR A 221 -2.12 -0.23 -4.03
N PRO A 222 -1.22 0.63 -3.50
CA PRO A 222 -1.31 2.08 -3.68
C PRO A 222 -1.24 2.50 -5.15
N ILE A 223 -0.37 1.87 -5.94
CA ILE A 223 -0.22 2.16 -7.38
C ILE A 223 -1.44 1.67 -8.17
N VAL A 224 -2.00 0.49 -7.81
CA VAL A 224 -3.24 -0.02 -8.43
C VAL A 224 -4.40 0.94 -8.20
N ALA A 225 -4.53 1.48 -6.99
CA ALA A 225 -5.54 2.47 -6.66
C ALA A 225 -5.33 3.80 -7.41
N LEU A 226 -4.08 4.26 -7.51
CA LEU A 226 -3.72 5.45 -8.27
C LEU A 226 -4.07 5.29 -9.77
N ALA A 227 -3.80 4.13 -10.34
CA ALA A 227 -4.15 3.79 -11.72
C ALA A 227 -5.66 3.87 -11.96
N ALA A 228 -6.46 3.34 -11.03
CA ALA A 228 -7.93 3.33 -11.12
C ALA A 228 -8.52 4.75 -11.20
N VAL A 229 -8.01 5.69 -10.41
CA VAL A 229 -8.55 7.07 -10.38
C VAL A 229 -7.96 7.96 -11.48
N THR A 230 -6.71 7.73 -11.89
CA THR A 230 -6.05 8.55 -12.92
C THR A 230 -6.30 8.04 -14.34
N GLY A 231 -6.59 6.75 -14.50
CA GLY A 231 -6.72 6.07 -15.79
C GLY A 231 -5.39 5.82 -16.50
N TYR A 232 -4.24 5.97 -15.81
CA TYR A 232 -2.93 5.57 -16.31
C TYR A 232 -2.66 4.10 -15.99
N SER A 233 -1.76 3.47 -16.75
CA SER A 233 -1.31 2.10 -16.47
C SER A 233 -0.58 2.00 -15.14
N GLU A 234 -0.84 0.94 -14.38
CA GLU A 234 -0.13 0.60 -13.15
C GLU A 234 1.39 0.50 -13.37
N VAL A 235 1.81 -0.03 -14.53
CA VAL A 235 3.22 -0.16 -14.91
C VAL A 235 3.86 1.22 -15.12
N VAL A 236 3.18 2.13 -15.81
CA VAL A 236 3.67 3.50 -16.08
C VAL A 236 3.80 4.28 -14.77
N LEU A 237 2.79 4.23 -13.91
CA LEU A 237 2.81 4.90 -12.61
C LEU A 237 3.86 4.27 -11.69
N GLY A 238 3.93 2.94 -11.64
CA GLY A 238 4.95 2.23 -10.87
C GLY A 238 6.36 2.57 -11.32
N ALA A 239 6.61 2.63 -12.64
CA ALA A 239 7.90 3.03 -13.18
C ALA A 239 8.27 4.47 -12.80
N GLN A 240 7.31 5.41 -12.82
CA GLN A 240 7.60 6.80 -12.44
C GLN A 240 7.89 6.93 -10.94
N VAL A 241 7.14 6.25 -10.05
CA VAL A 241 7.45 6.17 -8.61
C VAL A 241 8.84 5.56 -8.40
N GLY A 242 9.19 4.50 -9.17
CA GLY A 242 10.51 3.86 -9.16
C GLY A 242 11.64 4.68 -9.77
N ARG A 243 11.37 5.89 -10.25
CA ARG A 243 12.38 6.89 -10.65
C ARG A 243 12.49 8.06 -9.67
N ILE A 244 11.68 8.03 -8.60
CA ILE A 244 11.71 8.99 -7.50
C ILE A 244 12.24 8.33 -6.24
N LEU A 245 11.63 7.22 -5.79
CA LEU A 245 11.88 6.62 -4.48
C LEU A 245 13.27 5.97 -4.30
N PRO A 246 13.96 5.40 -5.31
CA PRO A 246 15.28 4.82 -5.10
C PRO A 246 16.32 5.79 -4.51
N PHE A 247 16.21 7.09 -4.77
CA PHE A 247 17.04 8.10 -4.11
C PHE A 247 16.82 8.10 -2.60
N PHE A 248 15.56 7.93 -2.17
CA PHE A 248 15.19 7.88 -0.76
C PHE A 248 15.49 6.52 -0.14
N SER A 249 15.33 5.44 -0.88
CA SER A 249 15.72 4.10 -0.44
C SER A 249 17.21 3.97 -0.18
N LEU A 250 18.04 4.75 -0.89
CA LEU A 250 19.45 4.91 -0.58
C LEU A 250 19.67 5.83 0.63
N LEU A 251 18.93 6.92 0.75
CA LEU A 251 19.10 7.94 1.80
C LEU A 251 18.58 7.45 3.16
N VAL A 252 17.42 6.78 3.21
CA VAL A 252 16.74 6.38 4.44
C VAL A 252 17.60 5.51 5.37
N PRO A 253 18.39 4.52 4.92
CA PRO A 253 19.32 3.79 5.79
C PRO A 253 20.35 4.69 6.50
N PHE A 254 20.92 5.68 5.80
CA PHE A 254 21.82 6.68 6.40
C PHE A 254 21.08 7.55 7.41
N TRP A 255 19.89 8.01 7.04
CA TRP A 255 19.02 8.81 7.90
C TRP A 255 18.64 8.06 9.17
N LEU A 256 18.24 6.81 9.03
CA LEU A 256 17.85 5.91 10.13
C LEU A 256 18.97 5.70 11.14
N VAL A 257 20.18 5.36 10.68
CA VAL A 257 21.33 5.16 11.56
C VAL A 257 21.79 6.48 12.18
N THR A 258 21.69 7.59 11.44
CA THR A 258 22.01 8.92 11.99
C THR A 258 21.03 9.32 13.09
N ALA A 259 19.73 9.05 12.92
CA ALA A 259 18.71 9.30 13.92
C ALA A 259 18.93 8.48 15.21
N TYR A 260 19.47 7.25 15.08
CA TYR A 260 19.75 6.36 16.22
C TYR A 260 21.10 6.64 16.89
N ALA A 261 22.19 6.66 16.11
CA ALA A 261 23.57 6.63 16.62
C ALA A 261 24.35 7.95 16.36
N GLY A 262 23.66 8.95 15.81
CA GLY A 262 24.29 10.21 15.41
C GLY A 262 25.25 10.05 14.21
N PHE A 263 25.82 11.17 13.79
CA PHE A 263 26.68 11.20 12.59
C PHE A 263 27.99 10.39 12.74
N LYS A 264 28.56 10.33 13.96
CA LYS A 264 29.76 9.52 14.24
C LYS A 264 29.46 8.02 14.12
N GLY A 265 28.36 7.55 14.74
CA GLY A 265 27.95 6.15 14.65
C GLY A 265 27.60 5.72 13.23
N MET A 266 27.01 6.60 12.43
CA MET A 266 26.72 6.37 11.03
C MET A 266 28.03 6.21 10.21
N LYS A 267 29.02 7.10 10.40
CA LYS A 267 30.31 7.03 9.72
C LYS A 267 31.09 5.74 9.99
N GLU A 268 30.94 5.12 11.18
CA GLU A 268 31.65 3.89 11.53
C GLU A 268 31.16 2.67 10.72
N ILE A 269 29.89 2.68 10.28
CA ILE A 269 29.27 1.56 9.56
C ILE A 269 28.76 1.95 8.15
N TRP A 270 29.23 3.07 7.58
CA TRP A 270 28.78 3.57 6.28
C TRP A 270 28.84 2.51 5.14
N PRO A 271 29.83 1.56 5.10
CA PRO A 271 29.85 0.56 4.04
C PRO A 271 28.64 -0.38 4.10
N ALA A 272 28.24 -0.81 5.31
CA ALA A 272 27.07 -1.67 5.49
C ALA A 272 25.77 -0.91 5.16
N ILE A 273 25.68 0.38 5.52
CA ILE A 273 24.54 1.24 5.18
C ILE A 273 24.43 1.38 3.65
N THR A 274 25.54 1.60 2.97
CA THR A 274 25.60 1.70 1.50
C THR A 274 25.17 0.40 0.84
N VAL A 275 25.65 -0.74 1.34
CA VAL A 275 25.23 -2.06 0.83
C VAL A 275 23.73 -2.24 0.98
N ALA A 276 23.16 -1.98 2.17
CA ALA A 276 21.74 -2.10 2.41
C ALA A 276 20.91 -1.18 1.49
N GLY A 277 21.33 0.08 1.36
CA GLY A 277 20.64 1.08 0.54
C GLY A 277 20.72 0.78 -0.97
N ILE A 278 21.89 0.50 -1.52
CA ILE A 278 22.06 0.21 -2.94
C ILE A 278 21.37 -1.09 -3.32
N SER A 279 21.55 -2.14 -2.52
CA SER A 279 20.92 -3.45 -2.79
C SER A 279 19.39 -3.46 -2.60
N PHE A 280 18.83 -2.41 -2.03
CA PHE A 280 17.39 -2.13 -2.07
C PHE A 280 17.02 -1.24 -3.27
N ALA A 281 17.67 -0.09 -3.43
CA ALA A 281 17.32 0.93 -4.41
C ALA A 281 17.44 0.44 -5.88
N VAL A 282 18.48 -0.34 -6.19
CA VAL A 282 18.68 -0.87 -7.57
C VAL A 282 17.59 -1.87 -7.95
N PRO A 283 17.29 -2.92 -7.18
CA PRO A 283 16.15 -3.81 -7.48
C PRO A 283 14.81 -3.08 -7.47
N GLN A 284 14.60 -2.11 -6.58
CA GLN A 284 13.39 -1.28 -6.57
C GLN A 284 13.21 -0.57 -7.90
N PHE A 285 14.26 0.06 -8.43
CA PHE A 285 14.24 0.68 -9.76
C PHE A 285 14.00 -0.34 -10.87
N LEU A 286 14.74 -1.45 -10.89
CA LEU A 286 14.65 -2.44 -11.98
C LEU A 286 13.26 -3.11 -12.01
N VAL A 287 12.77 -3.58 -10.88
CA VAL A 287 11.48 -4.28 -10.83
C VAL A 287 10.33 -3.34 -11.18
N SER A 288 10.30 -2.13 -10.61
CA SER A 288 9.23 -1.16 -10.90
C SER A 288 9.19 -0.71 -12.36
N ASN A 289 10.35 -0.61 -13.03
CA ASN A 289 10.43 -0.15 -14.42
C ASN A 289 10.22 -1.27 -15.45
N TYR A 290 10.60 -2.52 -15.16
CA TYR A 290 10.59 -3.62 -16.12
C TYR A 290 9.57 -4.71 -15.87
N HIS A 291 9.08 -4.84 -14.62
CA HIS A 291 8.07 -5.84 -14.25
C HIS A 291 6.75 -5.19 -13.82
N GLY A 292 6.81 -4.14 -13.03
CA GLY A 292 5.66 -3.43 -12.48
C GLY A 292 5.65 -3.36 -10.94
N PRO A 293 4.59 -2.78 -10.34
CA PRO A 293 4.60 -2.41 -8.92
C PRO A 293 4.49 -3.58 -7.94
N TRP A 294 4.01 -4.74 -8.37
CA TRP A 294 3.51 -5.80 -7.45
C TRP A 294 4.58 -6.48 -6.59
N LEU A 295 5.79 -6.68 -7.13
CA LEU A 295 6.90 -7.36 -6.42
C LEU A 295 8.04 -6.45 -6.05
N THR A 296 7.92 -5.17 -6.32
CA THR A 296 9.02 -4.20 -6.20
C THR A 296 9.66 -4.26 -4.82
N ASP A 297 8.89 -4.14 -3.75
CA ASP A 297 9.44 -4.13 -2.39
C ASP A 297 9.91 -5.50 -1.91
N ILE A 298 9.19 -6.56 -2.28
CA ILE A 298 9.57 -7.91 -1.87
C ILE A 298 10.95 -8.27 -2.42
N ILE A 299 11.17 -8.04 -3.72
CA ILE A 299 12.46 -8.35 -4.36
C ILE A 299 13.54 -7.41 -3.83
N ALA A 300 13.27 -6.11 -3.71
CA ALA A 300 14.22 -5.14 -3.17
C ALA A 300 14.64 -5.48 -1.74
N ALA A 301 13.68 -5.83 -0.88
CA ALA A 301 13.94 -6.21 0.50
C ALA A 301 14.72 -7.53 0.63
N LEU A 302 14.36 -8.56 -0.13
CA LEU A 302 15.09 -9.83 -0.16
C LEU A 302 16.53 -9.64 -0.64
N CYS A 303 16.74 -8.83 -1.69
CA CYS A 303 18.08 -8.48 -2.17
C CYS A 303 18.86 -7.72 -1.09
N SER A 304 18.25 -6.73 -0.44
CA SER A 304 18.89 -5.97 0.63
C SER A 304 19.29 -6.85 1.81
N MET A 305 18.38 -7.73 2.28
CA MET A 305 18.70 -8.68 3.35
C MET A 305 19.82 -9.62 2.95
N ALA A 306 19.75 -10.23 1.76
CA ALA A 306 20.75 -11.19 1.30
C ALA A 306 22.13 -10.53 1.14
N CYS A 307 22.19 -9.36 0.48
CA CYS A 307 23.45 -8.63 0.28
C CYS A 307 24.06 -8.16 1.61
N LEU A 308 23.23 -7.65 2.54
CA LEU A 308 23.71 -7.23 3.84
C LEU A 308 24.25 -8.42 4.66
N VAL A 309 23.53 -9.54 4.71
CA VAL A 309 23.97 -10.78 5.41
C VAL A 309 25.26 -11.32 4.82
N LEU A 310 25.39 -11.35 3.50
CA LEU A 310 26.61 -11.81 2.81
C LEU A 310 27.78 -10.83 3.08
N PHE A 311 27.52 -9.53 3.03
CA PHE A 311 28.53 -8.52 3.31
C PHE A 311 29.06 -8.61 4.75
N LEU A 312 28.20 -8.84 5.74
CA LEU A 312 28.57 -8.98 7.14
C LEU A 312 29.41 -10.25 7.44
N ARG A 313 29.50 -11.21 6.52
CA ARG A 313 30.45 -12.34 6.62
C ARG A 313 31.88 -11.95 6.29
N ILE A 314 32.05 -10.90 5.48
CA ILE A 314 33.36 -10.44 4.98
C ILE A 314 33.82 -9.20 5.76
N TRP A 315 32.88 -8.36 6.16
CA TRP A 315 33.13 -7.10 6.83
C TRP A 315 32.46 -7.02 8.19
N GLN A 316 33.20 -6.59 9.19
CA GLN A 316 32.70 -6.35 10.56
C GLN A 316 33.12 -4.95 11.00
N PRO A 317 32.27 -4.22 11.77
CA PRO A 317 32.66 -2.92 12.32
C PRO A 317 33.80 -3.08 13.32
N LYS A 318 34.73 -2.12 13.33
CA LYS A 318 35.86 -2.13 14.28
C LYS A 318 35.39 -2.04 15.74
N ARG A 319 34.25 -1.42 15.97
CA ARG A 319 33.63 -1.24 17.29
C ARG A 319 32.17 -1.70 17.22
N ILE A 320 31.81 -2.65 18.06
CA ILE A 320 30.43 -3.16 18.19
C ILE A 320 29.69 -2.24 19.18
N TRP A 321 28.56 -1.72 18.76
CA TRP A 321 27.69 -0.91 19.60
C TRP A 321 26.64 -1.77 20.30
N GLY A 322 26.61 -1.72 21.67
CA GLY A 322 25.49 -2.21 22.48
C GLY A 322 24.45 -1.11 22.72
N HIS A 323 23.36 -1.42 23.42
CA HIS A 323 22.26 -0.48 23.70
C HIS A 323 22.68 0.73 24.54
N ASP A 324 23.71 0.59 25.39
CA ASP A 324 24.23 1.67 26.24
C ASP A 324 25.45 2.37 25.63
N GLY A 325 25.75 2.18 24.36
CA GLY A 325 26.98 2.66 23.73
C GLY A 325 28.25 2.03 24.32
N ARG A 326 28.13 1.01 25.16
CA ARG A 326 29.20 0.24 25.75
C ARG A 326 29.44 -1.07 25.02
N ASP A 327 30.70 -1.50 25.00
CA ASP A 327 31.15 -2.75 24.36
C ASP A 327 30.63 -3.96 25.18
N ASP A 328 29.48 -4.49 24.86
CA ASP A 328 28.78 -5.51 25.66
C ASP A 328 29.07 -6.92 25.12
N LYS A 329 30.35 -7.35 25.29
CA LYS A 329 30.78 -8.71 24.91
C LYS A 329 30.12 -9.83 25.73
N GLN A 330 29.49 -9.51 26.87
CA GLN A 330 28.95 -10.52 27.79
C GLN A 330 27.49 -10.93 27.51
N ARG A 331 26.69 -10.16 26.78
CA ARG A 331 25.32 -10.53 26.39
C ARG A 331 25.22 -11.47 25.20
N ALA A 332 26.31 -11.64 24.46
CA ALA A 332 26.41 -12.54 23.30
C ALA A 332 26.15 -14.04 23.60
N ALA A 333 26.19 -14.43 24.87
CA ALA A 333 26.04 -15.83 25.29
C ALA A 333 24.61 -16.24 25.67
N ARG A 334 23.61 -15.33 25.68
CA ARG A 334 22.21 -15.77 25.89
C ARG A 334 21.65 -16.37 24.62
N SER A 335 21.77 -17.68 24.59
CA SER A 335 21.31 -18.64 23.58
C SER A 335 20.09 -18.19 22.80
N ILE A 336 20.33 -17.81 21.55
CA ILE A 336 19.35 -17.96 20.49
C ILE A 336 19.17 -19.47 20.35
N HIS A 337 17.99 -19.98 20.70
CA HIS A 337 17.62 -21.35 20.33
C HIS A 337 17.62 -21.39 18.81
N GLY A 338 18.72 -21.93 18.25
CA GLY A 338 18.94 -21.97 16.82
C GLY A 338 17.96 -22.94 16.20
N TYR A 339 17.02 -22.43 15.41
CA TYR A 339 16.23 -23.29 14.53
C TYR A 339 17.14 -24.00 13.54
N SER A 340 16.80 -25.24 13.22
CA SER A 340 17.48 -25.99 12.19
C SER A 340 17.36 -25.28 10.84
N ARG A 341 18.34 -25.48 9.97
CA ARG A 341 18.32 -24.91 8.60
C ARG A 341 17.05 -25.29 7.84
N ARG A 342 16.52 -26.49 8.09
CA ARG A 342 15.27 -26.98 7.50
C ARG A 342 14.04 -26.20 7.98
N GLU A 343 13.97 -25.87 9.26
CA GLU A 343 12.86 -25.07 9.82
C GLU A 343 12.87 -23.65 9.28
N VAL A 344 14.05 -23.02 9.18
CA VAL A 344 14.19 -21.67 8.61
C VAL A 344 13.76 -21.69 7.14
N VAL A 345 14.25 -22.62 6.32
CA VAL A 345 13.83 -22.74 4.91
C VAL A 345 12.32 -22.95 4.81
N ARG A 346 11.75 -23.82 5.63
CA ARG A 346 10.30 -24.06 5.65
C ARG A 346 9.50 -22.81 6.02
N ALA A 347 10.03 -21.94 6.88
CA ALA A 347 9.38 -20.70 7.29
C ALA A 347 9.38 -19.63 6.17
N TRP A 348 10.42 -19.61 5.34
CA TRP A 348 10.53 -18.68 4.20
C TRP A 348 9.83 -19.17 2.94
N LEU A 349 9.60 -20.47 2.81
CA LEU A 349 9.07 -21.09 1.59
C LEU A 349 7.70 -20.52 1.14
N PRO A 350 6.70 -20.21 2.01
CA PRO A 350 5.44 -19.59 1.60
C PRO A 350 5.62 -18.26 0.88
N TRP A 351 6.59 -17.46 1.31
CA TRP A 351 6.88 -16.15 0.75
C TRP A 351 7.65 -16.24 -0.57
N LEU A 352 8.53 -17.25 -0.71
CA LEU A 352 9.20 -17.56 -1.98
C LEU A 352 8.18 -18.04 -3.03
N VAL A 353 7.23 -18.92 -2.64
CA VAL A 353 6.13 -19.35 -3.50
C VAL A 353 5.27 -18.19 -3.93
N LEU A 354 4.92 -17.29 -3.01
CA LEU A 354 4.20 -16.04 -3.32
C LEU A 354 4.96 -15.22 -4.36
N SER A 355 6.25 -14.94 -4.10
CA SER A 355 7.07 -14.11 -4.97
C SER A 355 7.18 -14.70 -6.38
N MET A 356 7.42 -16.02 -6.49
CA MET A 356 7.54 -16.71 -7.77
C MET A 356 6.22 -16.65 -8.57
N LEU A 357 5.09 -16.96 -7.91
CA LEU A 357 3.78 -16.96 -8.59
C LEU A 357 3.37 -15.55 -9.01
N VAL A 358 3.50 -14.55 -8.13
CA VAL A 358 3.15 -13.17 -8.48
C VAL A 358 4.08 -12.61 -9.56
N PHE A 359 5.37 -13.03 -9.58
CA PHE A 359 6.27 -12.70 -10.67
C PHE A 359 5.75 -13.24 -12.01
N CYS A 360 5.39 -14.52 -12.07
CA CYS A 360 4.81 -15.12 -13.29
C CYS A 360 3.49 -14.44 -13.70
N TRP A 361 2.62 -14.13 -12.71
CA TRP A 361 1.35 -13.43 -12.93
C TRP A 361 1.53 -12.02 -13.50
N GLY A 362 2.55 -11.29 -13.05
CA GLY A 362 2.84 -9.91 -13.45
C GLY A 362 3.46 -9.78 -14.84
N THR A 363 4.04 -10.86 -15.40
CA THR A 363 4.67 -10.80 -16.73
C THR A 363 3.68 -10.48 -17.84
N PHE A 364 4.14 -9.76 -18.86
CA PHE A 364 3.31 -9.44 -20.03
C PHE A 364 2.74 -10.69 -20.70
N THR A 365 3.57 -11.73 -20.87
CA THR A 365 3.16 -13.03 -21.43
C THR A 365 2.12 -13.72 -20.55
N GLY A 366 2.34 -13.76 -19.22
CA GLY A 366 1.39 -14.34 -18.26
C GLY A 366 0.03 -13.64 -18.33
N LYS A 367 0.00 -12.31 -18.27
CA LYS A 367 -1.26 -11.54 -18.39
C LYS A 367 -1.95 -11.74 -19.74
N LYS A 368 -1.19 -11.81 -20.83
CA LYS A 368 -1.76 -12.07 -22.16
C LYS A 368 -2.40 -13.45 -22.25
N ILE A 369 -1.73 -14.48 -21.73
CA ILE A 369 -2.27 -15.85 -21.68
C ILE A 369 -3.56 -15.90 -20.85
N MET A 370 -3.60 -15.26 -19.69
CA MET A 370 -4.74 -15.32 -18.79
C MET A 370 -5.94 -14.45 -19.25
N ASN A 371 -5.70 -13.30 -19.90
CA ASN A 371 -6.76 -12.39 -20.34
C ASN A 371 -7.33 -12.73 -21.72
N SER A 372 -6.53 -13.31 -22.59
CA SER A 372 -6.93 -13.63 -23.97
C SER A 372 -6.26 -14.93 -24.41
N PRO A 373 -6.57 -16.06 -23.75
CA PRO A 373 -5.93 -17.34 -24.03
C PRO A 373 -6.16 -17.80 -25.47
N GLU A 374 -7.31 -17.47 -26.04
CA GLU A 374 -7.65 -17.77 -27.44
C GLU A 374 -6.67 -17.14 -28.45
N ARG A 375 -6.03 -16.01 -28.12
CA ARG A 375 -5.07 -15.35 -29.00
C ARG A 375 -3.66 -15.97 -28.92
N VAL A 376 -3.41 -16.79 -27.92
CA VAL A 376 -2.11 -17.42 -27.69
C VAL A 376 -2.11 -18.87 -28.18
N PHE A 377 -3.21 -19.59 -28.00
CA PHE A 377 -3.32 -21.02 -28.26
C PHE A 377 -4.19 -21.37 -29.47
N SER A 378 -4.49 -20.44 -30.37
CA SER A 378 -5.56 -20.47 -31.36
C SER A 378 -5.46 -21.53 -32.47
N SER A 379 -4.40 -22.36 -32.54
CA SER A 379 -4.26 -23.24 -33.72
C SER A 379 -3.96 -24.70 -33.47
N THR A 380 -3.68 -25.16 -32.26
CA THR A 380 -3.16 -26.53 -32.08
C THR A 380 -3.70 -27.32 -30.88
N SER A 381 -4.63 -26.78 -30.07
CA SER A 381 -5.06 -27.52 -28.88
C SER A 381 -6.43 -28.18 -29.04
N THR A 382 -6.50 -29.45 -28.69
CA THR A 382 -7.74 -30.22 -28.52
C THR A 382 -8.60 -29.78 -27.34
N TRP A 383 -8.09 -28.86 -26.50
CA TRP A 383 -8.77 -28.31 -25.31
C TRP A 383 -9.64 -27.10 -25.69
N ARG A 384 -10.87 -27.08 -25.20
CA ARG A 384 -11.73 -25.88 -25.31
C ARG A 384 -11.11 -24.74 -24.46
N ILE A 385 -10.50 -23.78 -25.14
CA ILE A 385 -9.90 -22.60 -24.50
C ILE A 385 -11.04 -21.62 -24.19
N PRO A 386 -11.18 -21.14 -22.91
CA PRO A 386 -12.21 -20.18 -22.59
C PRO A 386 -11.93 -18.84 -23.29
N PRO A 387 -12.94 -18.20 -23.89
CA PRO A 387 -12.77 -16.93 -24.58
C PRO A 387 -12.48 -15.78 -23.58
N SER A 388 -11.89 -14.69 -24.05
CA SER A 388 -11.60 -13.48 -23.27
C SER A 388 -12.84 -12.89 -22.60
N SER A 389 -14.02 -13.07 -23.19
CA SER A 389 -15.30 -12.70 -22.58
C SER A 389 -15.58 -13.41 -21.24
N VAL A 390 -14.97 -14.57 -21.01
CA VAL A 390 -15.09 -15.34 -19.75
C VAL A 390 -13.95 -15.03 -18.80
N THR A 391 -12.71 -14.91 -19.30
CA THR A 391 -11.52 -14.73 -18.46
C THR A 391 -11.33 -13.28 -17.99
N ASN A 392 -11.80 -12.32 -18.80
CA ASN A 392 -11.70 -10.88 -18.53
C ASN A 392 -12.95 -10.14 -19.08
N PRO A 393 -14.15 -10.42 -18.58
CA PRO A 393 -15.36 -9.73 -19.02
C PRO A 393 -15.25 -8.23 -18.79
N GLN A 394 -15.54 -7.46 -19.84
CA GLN A 394 -15.60 -5.99 -19.80
C GLN A 394 -17.06 -5.58 -19.70
N ILE A 395 -17.50 -5.15 -18.53
CA ILE A 395 -18.91 -4.87 -18.21
C ILE A 395 -19.14 -3.35 -18.29
N PRO A 396 -19.81 -2.83 -19.34
CA PRO A 396 -20.19 -1.42 -19.39
C PRO A 396 -21.18 -1.10 -18.27
N VAL A 397 -20.92 -0.06 -17.49
CA VAL A 397 -21.79 0.32 -16.37
C VAL A 397 -22.99 1.08 -16.91
N GLY A 398 -24.17 0.46 -16.83
CA GLY A 398 -25.42 1.04 -17.30
C GLY A 398 -25.73 2.39 -16.63
N GLY A 399 -26.15 3.38 -17.43
CA GLY A 399 -26.45 4.74 -16.97
C GLY A 399 -25.23 5.60 -16.59
N LEU A 400 -24.00 5.07 -16.74
CA LEU A 400 -22.77 5.83 -16.47
C LEU A 400 -21.79 5.81 -17.67
N ASN A 401 -21.65 4.68 -18.36
CA ASN A 401 -20.71 4.53 -19.48
C ASN A 401 -21.03 5.50 -20.61
N LYS A 402 -20.10 6.42 -20.91
CA LYS A 402 -20.25 7.51 -21.90
C LYS A 402 -21.39 8.50 -21.61
N MET A 403 -21.96 8.46 -20.40
CA MET A 403 -23.05 9.35 -19.99
C MET A 403 -22.55 10.58 -19.22
N VAL A 404 -21.29 10.66 -18.85
CA VAL A 404 -20.62 11.83 -18.27
C VAL A 404 -19.68 12.41 -19.32
N GLN A 405 -19.74 13.70 -19.53
CA GLN A 405 -18.91 14.41 -20.51
C GLN A 405 -17.99 15.41 -19.81
N ARG A 406 -16.69 15.26 -19.99
CA ARG A 406 -15.71 16.29 -19.64
C ARG A 406 -15.77 17.41 -20.67
N VAL A 407 -15.63 18.63 -20.20
CA VAL A 407 -15.71 19.84 -21.03
C VAL A 407 -14.48 20.75 -20.80
N PRO A 408 -14.22 21.73 -21.68
CA PRO A 408 -13.22 22.74 -21.42
C PRO A 408 -13.45 23.47 -20.07
N PRO A 409 -12.42 23.90 -19.33
CA PRO A 409 -11.00 23.90 -19.70
C PRO A 409 -10.24 22.61 -19.33
N VAL A 410 -10.88 21.62 -18.72
CA VAL A 410 -10.25 20.37 -18.27
C VAL A 410 -9.77 19.51 -19.44
N VAL A 411 -10.51 19.53 -20.52
CA VAL A 411 -10.15 18.90 -21.80
C VAL A 411 -10.31 19.91 -22.93
N PRO A 412 -9.50 19.88 -24.00
CA PRO A 412 -9.61 20.83 -25.10
C PRO A 412 -10.95 20.77 -25.83
N THR A 413 -11.46 19.58 -26.03
CA THR A 413 -12.77 19.29 -26.66
C THR A 413 -13.58 18.37 -25.76
N ALA A 414 -14.90 18.56 -25.78
CA ALA A 414 -15.79 17.76 -24.95
C ALA A 414 -15.63 16.25 -25.23
N ALA A 415 -15.36 15.46 -24.22
CA ALA A 415 -15.07 14.04 -24.31
C ALA A 415 -15.91 13.22 -23.31
N ALA A 416 -16.54 12.16 -23.80
CA ALA A 416 -17.32 11.26 -22.96
C ALA A 416 -16.42 10.34 -22.11
N GLU A 417 -16.72 10.26 -20.81
CA GLU A 417 -16.02 9.37 -19.88
C GLU A 417 -16.49 7.93 -20.05
N SER A 418 -15.53 7.02 -20.16
CA SER A 418 -15.79 5.58 -20.21
C SER A 418 -15.98 5.03 -18.80
N ALA A 419 -17.02 4.26 -18.56
CA ALA A 419 -17.26 3.52 -17.33
C ALA A 419 -17.47 2.04 -17.65
N VAL A 420 -16.37 1.29 -17.68
CA VAL A 420 -16.36 -0.16 -17.97
C VAL A 420 -15.67 -0.86 -16.81
N PHE A 421 -16.36 -1.80 -16.17
CA PHE A 421 -15.78 -2.63 -15.12
C PHE A 421 -15.13 -3.88 -15.74
N GLY A 422 -13.81 -3.93 -15.69
CA GLY A 422 -13.04 -5.09 -16.12
C GLY A 422 -12.93 -6.13 -14.99
N PHE A 423 -13.61 -7.26 -15.12
CA PHE A 423 -13.56 -8.34 -14.14
C PHE A 423 -12.57 -9.42 -14.56
N ASN A 424 -11.29 -9.09 -14.52
CA ASN A 424 -10.17 -9.98 -14.89
C ASN A 424 -9.82 -10.99 -13.78
N TRP A 425 -10.78 -11.78 -13.35
CA TRP A 425 -10.72 -12.62 -12.17
C TRP A 425 -9.59 -13.65 -12.15
N ILE A 426 -9.10 -14.11 -13.31
CA ILE A 426 -7.95 -15.02 -13.41
C ILE A 426 -6.65 -14.21 -13.29
N SER A 427 -6.49 -13.16 -14.09
CA SER A 427 -5.23 -12.42 -14.19
C SER A 427 -5.04 -11.38 -13.09
N ALA A 428 -6.06 -11.14 -12.26
CA ALA A 428 -5.92 -10.26 -11.10
C ALA A 428 -4.83 -10.77 -10.17
N THR A 429 -3.94 -9.88 -9.73
CA THR A 429 -2.83 -10.21 -8.83
C THR A 429 -3.31 -10.93 -7.56
N GLY A 430 -4.47 -10.50 -7.01
CA GLY A 430 -5.09 -11.15 -5.86
C GLY A 430 -5.42 -12.63 -6.07
N SER A 431 -5.73 -13.06 -7.30
CA SER A 431 -5.98 -14.47 -7.62
C SER A 431 -4.69 -15.29 -7.63
N GLY A 432 -3.59 -14.72 -8.16
CA GLY A 432 -2.26 -15.32 -8.06
C GLY A 432 -1.81 -15.48 -6.61
N ILE A 433 -2.09 -14.47 -5.77
CA ILE A 433 -1.83 -14.53 -4.32
C ILE A 433 -2.65 -15.62 -3.64
N LEU A 434 -3.94 -15.76 -3.97
CA LEU A 434 -4.79 -16.81 -3.41
C LEU A 434 -4.25 -18.21 -3.76
N ILE A 435 -3.83 -18.43 -5.01
CA ILE A 435 -3.23 -19.69 -5.45
C ILE A 435 -1.92 -19.94 -4.68
N ALA A 436 -1.07 -18.91 -4.54
CA ALA A 436 0.15 -19.00 -3.73
C ALA A 436 -0.16 -19.37 -2.27
N ALA A 437 -1.20 -18.77 -1.70
CA ALA A 437 -1.63 -19.04 -0.33
C ALA A 437 -2.13 -20.50 -0.17
N ILE A 438 -2.90 -21.00 -1.12
CA ILE A 438 -3.39 -22.40 -1.10
C ILE A 438 -2.21 -23.39 -1.20
N ILE A 439 -1.29 -23.19 -2.16
CA ILE A 439 -0.09 -24.02 -2.32
C ILE A 439 0.75 -23.98 -1.03
N SER A 440 0.99 -22.78 -0.51
CA SER A 440 1.72 -22.59 0.75
C SER A 440 1.02 -23.26 1.93
N GLY A 441 -0.32 -23.23 1.97
CA GLY A 441 -1.10 -23.92 2.99
C GLY A 441 -0.86 -25.43 3.02
N PHE A 442 -0.81 -26.09 1.85
CA PHE A 442 -0.43 -27.50 1.76
C PHE A 442 1.01 -27.75 2.20
N ILE A 443 1.96 -26.90 1.80
CA ILE A 443 3.37 -26.98 2.25
C ILE A 443 3.47 -26.86 3.78
N MET A 444 2.64 -26.01 4.39
CA MET A 444 2.56 -25.86 5.84
C MET A 444 1.86 -27.03 6.54
N GLY A 445 1.24 -27.95 5.80
CA GLY A 445 0.52 -29.12 6.34
C GLY A 445 -0.92 -28.81 6.75
N LEU A 446 -1.53 -27.74 6.20
CA LEU A 446 -2.92 -27.39 6.45
C LEU A 446 -3.86 -28.17 5.52
N SER A 447 -4.98 -28.66 6.05
CA SER A 447 -6.04 -29.24 5.24
C SER A 447 -6.84 -28.14 4.51
N LEU A 448 -7.42 -28.46 3.36
CA LEU A 448 -8.25 -27.55 2.58
C LEU A 448 -9.42 -26.97 3.44
N ARG A 449 -10.09 -27.82 4.23
CA ARG A 449 -11.15 -27.41 5.14
C ARG A 449 -10.68 -26.34 6.13
N ARG A 450 -9.49 -26.52 6.71
CA ARG A 450 -8.90 -25.56 7.64
C ARG A 450 -8.56 -24.25 6.93
N MET A 451 -7.99 -24.30 5.72
CA MET A 451 -7.70 -23.12 4.90
C MET A 451 -8.97 -22.33 4.57
N VAL A 452 -10.06 -22.99 4.16
CA VAL A 452 -11.35 -22.34 3.89
C VAL A 452 -11.89 -21.65 5.14
N VAL A 453 -11.87 -22.31 6.30
CA VAL A 453 -12.30 -21.70 7.57
C VAL A 453 -11.45 -20.48 7.92
N MET A 454 -10.13 -20.56 7.75
CA MET A 454 -9.21 -19.45 8.01
C MET A 454 -9.44 -18.30 7.04
N TRP A 455 -9.74 -18.59 5.77
CA TRP A 455 -10.07 -17.56 4.77
C TRP A 455 -11.34 -16.80 5.17
N TRP A 456 -12.42 -17.49 5.56
CA TRP A 456 -13.64 -16.85 6.04
C TRP A 456 -13.43 -16.04 7.32
N LYS A 457 -12.62 -16.53 8.26
CA LYS A 457 -12.20 -15.76 9.44
C LYS A 457 -11.42 -14.51 9.06
N THR A 458 -10.63 -14.57 7.97
CA THR A 458 -9.90 -13.41 7.45
C THR A 458 -10.85 -12.39 6.83
N VAL A 459 -11.83 -12.82 6.02
CA VAL A 459 -12.88 -11.94 5.49
C VAL A 459 -13.59 -11.20 6.63
N TRP A 460 -14.00 -11.94 7.66
CA TRP A 460 -14.67 -11.33 8.82
C TRP A 460 -13.79 -10.34 9.58
N HIS A 461 -12.51 -10.68 9.75
CA HIS A 461 -11.53 -9.81 10.39
C HIS A 461 -11.32 -8.52 9.59
N MET A 462 -11.26 -8.62 8.27
CA MET A 462 -10.99 -7.52 7.36
C MET A 462 -12.22 -6.70 6.95
N ARG A 463 -13.45 -7.05 7.40
CA ARG A 463 -14.71 -6.44 6.95
C ARG A 463 -14.73 -4.91 7.00
N PHE A 464 -14.20 -4.32 8.07
CA PHE A 464 -14.14 -2.86 8.20
C PHE A 464 -13.09 -2.22 7.30
N SER A 465 -11.95 -2.89 7.09
CA SER A 465 -10.93 -2.45 6.13
C SER A 465 -11.46 -2.51 4.70
N LEU A 466 -12.14 -3.60 4.33
CA LEU A 466 -12.78 -3.74 3.01
C LEU A 466 -13.88 -2.68 2.81
N MET A 467 -14.69 -2.38 3.84
CA MET A 467 -15.69 -1.31 3.80
C MET A 467 -15.03 0.07 3.61
N THR A 468 -13.92 0.32 4.30
CA THR A 468 -13.14 1.56 4.13
C THR A 468 -12.62 1.68 2.69
N ILE A 469 -12.01 0.63 2.14
CA ILE A 469 -11.49 0.60 0.78
C ILE A 469 -12.62 0.85 -0.23
N ALA A 470 -13.77 0.18 -0.07
CA ALA A 470 -14.93 0.37 -0.93
C ALA A 470 -15.45 1.82 -0.88
N ALA A 471 -15.64 2.39 0.31
CA ALA A 471 -16.14 3.75 0.48
C ALA A 471 -15.16 4.81 -0.05
N MET A 472 -13.85 4.63 0.16
CA MET A 472 -12.81 5.51 -0.35
C MET A 472 -12.75 5.50 -1.88
N MET A 473 -12.79 4.30 -2.49
CA MET A 473 -12.83 4.17 -3.95
C MET A 473 -14.12 4.76 -4.54
N SER A 474 -15.26 4.57 -3.86
CA SER A 474 -16.51 5.24 -4.23
C SER A 474 -16.37 6.76 -4.22
N LEU A 475 -15.77 7.31 -3.17
CA LEU A 475 -15.50 8.74 -3.05
C LEU A 475 -14.60 9.23 -4.20
N GLY A 476 -13.45 8.60 -4.43
CA GLY A 476 -12.50 9.04 -5.47
C GLY A 476 -13.06 8.92 -6.89
N ILE A 477 -13.81 7.86 -7.19
CA ILE A 477 -14.45 7.70 -8.50
C ILE A 477 -15.61 8.71 -8.64
N LEU A 478 -16.39 8.94 -7.58
CA LEU A 478 -17.46 9.94 -7.63
C LEU A 478 -16.92 11.38 -7.82
N THR A 479 -15.84 11.76 -7.13
CA THR A 479 -15.22 13.09 -7.32
C THR A 479 -14.71 13.28 -8.74
N ARG A 480 -14.17 12.22 -9.36
CA ARG A 480 -13.75 12.23 -10.76
C ARG A 480 -14.92 12.42 -11.73
N TYR A 481 -16.01 11.65 -11.57
CA TYR A 481 -17.15 11.69 -12.50
C TYR A 481 -18.05 12.93 -12.29
N SER A 482 -18.08 13.48 -11.08
CA SER A 482 -18.84 14.71 -10.78
C SER A 482 -18.11 16.01 -11.14
N GLY A 483 -16.78 15.97 -11.37
CA GLY A 483 -15.95 17.14 -11.66
C GLY A 483 -15.46 17.88 -10.42
N LEU A 484 -15.68 17.35 -9.20
CA LEU A 484 -15.19 17.93 -7.95
C LEU A 484 -13.65 17.97 -7.91
N ASP A 485 -12.99 16.88 -8.32
CA ASP A 485 -11.54 16.81 -8.45
C ASP A 485 -10.99 17.79 -9.49
N ALA A 486 -11.69 17.92 -10.62
CA ALA A 486 -11.33 18.88 -11.66
C ALA A 486 -11.42 20.33 -11.17
N THR A 487 -12.46 20.67 -10.41
CA THR A 487 -12.62 22.00 -9.81
C THR A 487 -11.47 22.31 -8.85
N MET A 488 -11.12 21.38 -7.98
CA MET A 488 -9.95 21.51 -7.08
C MET A 488 -8.64 21.58 -7.87
N GLY A 489 -8.49 20.73 -8.90
CA GLY A 489 -7.30 20.71 -9.76
C GLY A 489 -7.05 22.02 -10.49
N LEU A 490 -8.11 22.67 -11.02
CA LEU A 490 -8.04 23.99 -11.64
C LEU A 490 -7.62 25.08 -10.63
N ALA A 491 -8.04 24.98 -9.37
CA ALA A 491 -7.63 25.91 -8.33
C ALA A 491 -6.15 25.72 -7.95
N PHE A 492 -5.69 24.48 -7.77
CA PHE A 492 -4.28 24.18 -7.49
C PHE A 492 -3.35 24.55 -8.65
N ALA A 493 -3.81 24.43 -9.90
CA ALA A 493 -3.05 24.86 -11.07
C ALA A 493 -2.65 26.35 -11.01
N ARG A 494 -3.39 27.18 -10.28
CA ARG A 494 -3.06 28.61 -10.09
C ARG A 494 -1.80 28.86 -9.24
N THR A 495 -1.27 27.85 -8.54
CA THR A 495 0.03 27.96 -7.83
C THR A 495 1.23 28.00 -8.77
N GLY A 496 1.04 27.69 -10.06
CA GLY A 496 2.04 27.84 -11.11
C GLY A 496 3.28 26.97 -10.91
N HIS A 497 4.45 27.57 -11.10
CA HIS A 497 5.74 26.84 -11.10
C HIS A 497 6.09 26.12 -9.79
N LEU A 498 5.55 26.51 -8.66
CA LEU A 498 5.81 25.85 -7.37
C LEU A 498 4.93 24.63 -7.15
N TYR A 499 3.96 24.36 -8.03
CA TYR A 499 3.05 23.22 -7.89
C TYR A 499 3.74 21.86 -7.74
N PRO A 500 4.83 21.52 -8.46
CA PRO A 500 5.50 20.22 -8.29
C PRO A 500 5.95 19.95 -6.84
N PHE A 501 6.41 20.98 -6.15
CA PHE A 501 6.79 20.86 -4.74
C PHE A 501 5.57 20.74 -3.83
N PHE A 502 4.60 21.66 -3.91
CA PHE A 502 3.43 21.65 -3.05
C PHE A 502 2.46 20.51 -3.35
N GLY A 503 2.33 20.10 -4.61
CA GLY A 503 1.56 18.93 -5.00
C GLY A 503 2.11 17.63 -4.36
N THR A 504 3.43 17.50 -4.25
CA THR A 504 4.06 16.40 -3.52
C THR A 504 3.70 16.41 -2.03
N LEU A 505 3.71 17.59 -1.41
CA LEU A 505 3.31 17.74 0.00
C LEU A 505 1.81 17.48 0.22
N LEU A 506 0.97 17.66 -0.80
CA LEU A 506 -0.44 17.27 -0.73
C LEU A 506 -0.59 15.75 -0.56
N GLY A 507 0.21 14.95 -1.27
CA GLY A 507 0.29 13.50 -1.07
C GLY A 507 0.72 13.14 0.36
N TRP A 508 1.77 13.80 0.87
CA TRP A 508 2.22 13.66 2.25
C TRP A 508 1.10 13.95 3.26
N LEU A 509 0.39 15.05 3.11
CA LEU A 509 -0.74 15.42 3.97
C LEU A 509 -1.86 14.37 3.91
N GLY A 510 -2.16 13.86 2.72
CA GLY A 510 -3.17 12.83 2.51
C GLY A 510 -2.87 11.57 3.32
N VAL A 511 -1.63 11.08 3.30
CA VAL A 511 -1.24 9.90 4.09
C VAL A 511 -1.17 10.21 5.58
N ALA A 512 -0.62 11.35 5.96
CA ALA A 512 -0.54 11.78 7.36
C ALA A 512 -1.92 11.78 8.06
N LEU A 513 -2.97 12.17 7.32
CA LEU A 513 -4.33 12.24 7.85
C LEU A 513 -5.10 10.93 7.71
N THR A 514 -4.93 10.19 6.61
CA THR A 514 -5.70 8.95 6.36
C THR A 514 -5.02 7.69 6.89
N GLY A 515 -3.71 7.72 7.11
CA GLY A 515 -2.89 6.56 7.45
C GLY A 515 -2.65 5.59 6.29
N SER A 516 -2.97 5.98 5.04
CA SER A 516 -2.92 5.07 3.89
C SER A 516 -2.52 5.79 2.61
N ASP A 517 -1.41 5.34 1.98
CA ASP A 517 -1.00 5.84 0.67
C ASP A 517 -2.03 5.48 -0.41
N THR A 518 -2.67 4.32 -0.32
CA THR A 518 -3.80 3.94 -1.16
C THR A 518 -4.93 4.97 -1.08
N ALA A 519 -5.32 5.39 0.13
CA ALA A 519 -6.37 6.37 0.34
C ALA A 519 -5.97 7.76 -0.18
N SER A 520 -4.75 8.22 0.08
CA SER A 520 -4.22 9.48 -0.44
C SER A 520 -4.21 9.51 -1.96
N ASN A 521 -3.79 8.42 -2.59
CA ASN A 521 -3.76 8.26 -4.05
C ASN A 521 -5.17 8.31 -4.66
N VAL A 522 -6.15 7.72 -3.99
CA VAL A 522 -7.56 7.79 -4.43
C VAL A 522 -8.10 9.21 -4.32
N LEU A 523 -7.78 9.92 -3.24
CA LEU A 523 -8.28 11.28 -2.98
C LEU A 523 -7.66 12.31 -3.94
N PHE A 524 -6.36 12.24 -4.16
CA PHE A 524 -5.62 13.32 -4.81
C PHE A 524 -5.04 12.94 -6.17
N GLY A 525 -4.99 11.66 -6.55
CA GLY A 525 -4.37 11.22 -7.81
C GLY A 525 -4.97 11.88 -9.06
N SER A 526 -6.29 11.95 -9.15
CA SER A 526 -6.97 12.62 -10.27
C SER A 526 -6.77 14.14 -10.25
N LEU A 527 -6.80 14.76 -9.06
CA LEU A 527 -6.48 16.18 -8.87
C LEU A 527 -5.07 16.49 -9.35
N GLN A 528 -4.07 15.71 -8.95
CA GLN A 528 -2.68 15.87 -9.38
C GLN A 528 -2.54 15.81 -10.91
N LYS A 529 -3.23 14.85 -11.54
CA LYS A 529 -3.27 14.71 -12.99
C LYS A 529 -3.80 15.96 -13.67
N ILE A 530 -4.95 16.47 -13.21
CA ILE A 530 -5.62 17.61 -13.82
C ILE A 530 -4.80 18.89 -13.63
N SER A 531 -4.30 19.14 -12.42
CA SER A 531 -3.44 20.29 -12.15
C SER A 531 -2.20 20.31 -13.03
N ALA A 532 -1.54 19.15 -13.18
CA ALA A 532 -0.37 19.01 -14.03
C ALA A 532 -0.67 19.30 -15.50
N GLN A 533 -1.79 18.80 -16.02
CA GLN A 533 -2.25 19.07 -17.39
C GLN A 533 -2.49 20.56 -17.63
N GLN A 534 -3.06 21.27 -16.66
CA GLN A 534 -3.34 22.70 -16.77
C GLN A 534 -2.07 23.57 -16.74
N ILE A 535 -1.03 23.12 -16.05
CA ILE A 535 0.26 23.84 -15.96
C ILE A 535 1.21 23.44 -17.10
N GLY A 536 0.88 22.40 -17.87
CA GLY A 536 1.72 21.91 -18.97
C GLY A 536 2.92 21.07 -18.52
N ILE A 537 2.84 20.41 -17.36
CA ILE A 537 3.85 19.47 -16.85
C ILE A 537 3.35 18.02 -16.94
N SER A 538 4.25 17.05 -16.76
CA SER A 538 3.90 15.63 -16.85
C SER A 538 2.85 15.22 -15.80
N PRO A 539 1.64 14.82 -16.20
CA PRO A 539 0.61 14.39 -15.25
C PRO A 539 0.92 13.02 -14.62
N VAL A 540 1.71 12.17 -15.32
CA VAL A 540 2.21 10.90 -14.77
C VAL A 540 3.18 11.18 -13.62
N LEU A 541 4.08 12.14 -13.80
CA LEU A 541 5.01 12.56 -12.75
C LEU A 541 4.26 13.07 -11.51
N MET A 542 3.28 13.94 -11.69
CA MET A 542 2.55 14.51 -10.54
C MET A 542 1.66 13.48 -9.84
N ALA A 543 1.02 12.58 -10.57
CA ALA A 543 0.30 11.46 -9.97
C ALA A 543 1.26 10.55 -9.15
N ALA A 544 2.44 10.24 -9.69
CA ALA A 544 3.47 9.48 -8.99
C ALA A 544 4.05 10.25 -7.79
N ALA A 545 4.18 11.57 -7.89
CA ALA A 545 4.63 12.44 -6.81
C ALA A 545 3.67 12.42 -5.61
N ASN A 546 2.36 12.25 -5.84
CA ASN A 546 1.39 12.06 -4.77
C ASN A 546 1.74 10.87 -3.89
N SER A 547 1.95 9.69 -4.49
CA SER A 547 2.37 8.48 -3.78
C SER A 547 3.75 8.63 -3.16
N SER A 548 4.73 9.15 -3.92
CA SER A 548 6.12 9.30 -3.44
C SER A 548 6.25 10.31 -2.28
N GLY A 549 5.48 11.39 -2.28
CA GLY A 549 5.37 12.31 -1.14
C GLY A 549 4.58 11.69 0.00
N GLY A 550 3.53 10.94 -0.34
CA GLY A 550 2.65 10.23 0.58
C GLY A 550 3.39 9.31 1.53
N VAL A 551 4.37 8.54 1.04
CA VAL A 551 5.11 7.57 1.86
C VAL A 551 5.79 8.22 3.07
N MET A 552 6.21 9.49 2.97
CA MET A 552 6.82 10.21 4.09
C MET A 552 5.79 10.61 5.16
N GLY A 553 4.51 10.73 4.80
CA GLY A 553 3.39 10.95 5.72
C GLY A 553 3.10 9.76 6.62
N LYS A 554 3.53 8.55 6.22
CA LYS A 554 3.33 7.32 6.97
C LYS A 554 3.98 7.33 8.35
N MET A 555 5.04 8.11 8.55
CA MET A 555 5.68 8.26 9.87
C MET A 555 4.78 8.90 10.92
N ILE A 556 3.90 9.81 10.52
CA ILE A 556 3.13 10.68 11.43
C ILE A 556 1.64 10.35 11.44
N ASP A 557 1.20 9.34 10.71
CA ASP A 557 -0.20 8.93 10.76
C ASP A 557 -0.57 8.33 12.13
N ALA A 558 -1.75 8.69 12.60
CA ALA A 558 -2.21 8.27 13.91
C ALA A 558 -2.32 6.74 14.04
N GLN A 559 -2.69 6.03 12.96
CA GLN A 559 -2.83 4.57 12.98
C GLN A 559 -1.47 3.89 13.17
N SER A 560 -0.45 4.30 12.42
CA SER A 560 0.90 3.71 12.53
C SER A 560 1.54 4.03 13.88
N ILE A 561 1.33 5.23 14.42
CA ILE A 561 1.81 5.61 15.75
C ILE A 561 1.16 4.75 16.84
N VAL A 562 -0.17 4.54 16.79
CA VAL A 562 -0.87 3.66 17.74
C VAL A 562 -0.41 2.21 17.60
N VAL A 563 -0.16 1.74 16.39
CA VAL A 563 0.39 0.39 16.14
C VAL A 563 1.79 0.28 16.76
N ALA A 564 2.65 1.29 16.57
CA ALA A 564 3.99 1.32 17.14
C ALA A 564 3.95 1.33 18.68
N SER A 565 3.12 2.21 19.30
CA SER A 565 2.99 2.27 20.75
C SER A 565 2.46 0.97 21.36
N THR A 566 1.53 0.31 20.66
CA THR A 566 0.98 -1.00 21.06
C THR A 566 2.04 -2.10 20.97
N ALA A 567 2.81 -2.12 19.89
CA ALA A 567 3.85 -3.13 19.66
C ALA A 567 5.03 -3.03 20.64
N THR A 568 5.26 -1.82 21.15
CA THR A 568 6.31 -1.53 22.15
C THR A 568 5.79 -1.52 23.59
N GLU A 569 4.49 -1.84 23.80
CA GLU A 569 3.81 -1.76 25.12
C GLU A 569 3.89 -0.38 25.78
N TRP A 570 4.12 0.69 24.98
CA TRP A 570 4.31 2.06 25.45
C TRP A 570 3.05 2.92 25.26
N TYR A 571 1.96 2.43 25.81
CA TYR A 571 0.63 3.04 25.72
C TYR A 571 0.58 4.44 26.33
N GLY A 572 -0.19 5.35 25.70
CA GLY A 572 -0.39 6.72 26.18
C GLY A 572 0.77 7.69 25.84
N HIS A 573 1.80 7.22 25.15
CA HIS A 573 2.96 8.02 24.77
C HIS A 573 3.00 8.34 23.25
N GLU A 574 1.86 8.18 22.56
CA GLU A 574 1.74 8.43 21.12
C GLU A 574 2.19 9.84 20.73
N GLY A 575 1.93 10.83 21.60
CA GLY A 575 2.38 12.21 21.41
C GLY A 575 3.91 12.37 21.41
N ASN A 576 4.64 11.55 22.17
CA ASN A 576 6.10 11.56 22.20
C ASN A 576 6.66 10.94 20.92
N ILE A 577 6.05 9.84 20.44
CA ILE A 577 6.42 9.21 19.17
C ILE A 577 6.19 10.20 18.03
N LEU A 578 5.02 10.86 17.99
CA LEU A 578 4.71 11.87 16.98
C LEU A 578 5.75 13.00 16.95
N ARG A 579 6.11 13.55 18.10
CA ARG A 579 7.13 14.62 18.20
C ARG A 579 8.50 14.16 17.70
N TYR A 580 8.86 12.92 17.97
CA TYR A 580 10.14 12.34 17.54
C TYR A 580 10.21 12.23 16.02
N VAL A 581 9.15 11.74 15.35
CA VAL A 581 9.16 11.49 13.89
C VAL A 581 8.72 12.69 13.05
N PHE A 582 8.07 13.70 13.62
CA PHE A 582 7.42 14.79 12.89
C PHE A 582 8.38 15.56 11.97
N TRP A 583 9.51 16.01 12.49
CA TRP A 583 10.48 16.77 11.71
C TRP A 583 11.22 15.91 10.68
N HIS A 584 11.42 14.62 10.95
CA HIS A 584 11.95 13.67 9.98
C HIS A 584 10.99 13.53 8.80
N SER A 585 9.69 13.41 9.06
CA SER A 585 8.65 13.29 8.05
C SER A 585 8.59 14.50 7.12
N ILE A 586 8.53 15.72 7.68
CA ILE A 586 8.51 16.96 6.90
C ILE A 586 9.78 17.13 6.08
N ALA A 587 10.95 16.89 6.67
CA ALA A 587 12.22 17.04 5.98
C ALA A 587 12.33 16.10 4.78
N LEU A 588 11.99 14.82 4.96
CA LEU A 588 12.01 13.84 3.87
C LEU A 588 10.94 14.12 2.82
N ALA A 589 9.71 14.52 3.20
CA ALA A 589 8.67 14.92 2.26
C ALA A 589 9.09 16.13 1.41
N SER A 590 9.73 17.12 2.04
CA SER A 590 10.27 18.29 1.35
C SER A 590 11.37 17.92 0.36
N LEU A 591 12.25 16.98 0.73
CA LEU A 591 13.28 16.47 -0.19
C LEU A 591 12.66 15.73 -1.39
N VAL A 592 11.57 14.94 -1.19
CA VAL A 592 10.81 14.35 -2.31
C VAL A 592 10.26 15.46 -3.21
N GLY A 593 9.65 16.49 -2.63
CA GLY A 593 9.16 17.66 -3.38
C GLY A 593 10.25 18.35 -4.20
N VAL A 594 11.46 18.49 -3.65
CA VAL A 594 12.63 19.01 -4.37
C VAL A 594 13.02 18.10 -5.54
N VAL A 595 13.08 16.77 -5.34
CA VAL A 595 13.41 15.83 -6.43
C VAL A 595 12.36 15.90 -7.54
N VAL A 596 11.07 15.98 -7.21
CA VAL A 596 9.99 16.13 -8.19
C VAL A 596 10.12 17.48 -8.92
N PHE A 597 10.41 18.55 -8.21
CA PHE A 597 10.64 19.87 -8.82
C PHE A 597 11.83 19.82 -9.81
N LEU A 598 12.94 19.17 -9.43
CA LEU A 598 14.09 18.98 -10.32
C LEU A 598 13.71 18.14 -11.54
N GLN A 599 12.88 17.09 -11.40
CA GLN A 599 12.42 16.28 -12.52
C GLN A 599 11.52 17.07 -13.48
N VAL A 600 10.85 18.12 -13.04
CA VAL A 600 10.07 18.99 -13.94
C VAL A 600 10.96 19.97 -14.69
N TYR A 601 11.92 20.63 -14.02
CA TYR A 601 12.55 21.84 -14.54
C TYR A 601 14.05 21.73 -14.83
N VAL A 602 14.78 20.75 -14.28
CA VAL A 602 16.25 20.74 -14.30
C VAL A 602 16.81 19.52 -15.03
N THR A 603 17.55 19.75 -16.10
CA THR A 603 18.35 18.70 -16.75
C THR A 603 19.58 18.37 -15.88
N PRO A 604 19.93 17.09 -15.64
CA PRO A 604 19.45 15.88 -16.32
C PRO A 604 18.23 15.19 -15.71
N PHE A 605 17.67 15.69 -14.60
CA PHE A 605 16.56 15.04 -13.88
C PHE A 605 15.28 14.90 -14.74
N THR A 606 15.04 15.84 -15.67
CA THR A 606 13.91 15.75 -16.61
C THR A 606 13.92 14.47 -17.47
N ARG A 607 15.09 13.84 -17.67
CA ARG A 607 15.20 12.56 -18.38
C ARG A 607 14.68 11.36 -17.61
N LEU A 608 14.49 11.52 -16.28
CA LEU A 608 13.91 10.49 -15.44
C LEU A 608 12.38 10.41 -15.55
N VAL A 609 11.73 11.41 -16.17
CA VAL A 609 10.27 11.39 -16.35
C VAL A 609 9.90 10.33 -17.39
N VAL A 610 8.94 9.46 -17.05
CA VAL A 610 8.38 8.46 -17.97
C VAL A 610 7.64 9.20 -19.10
N ARG A 611 7.98 8.89 -20.33
CA ARG A 611 7.38 9.45 -21.54
C ARG A 611 6.22 8.59 -22.03
#